data_6468addecf5928c845f7814811b0b74c
#
_entry.id   6468addecf5928c845f7814811b0b74c
#
_cell.length_a   1.000
_cell.length_b   1.000
_cell.length_c   1.000
_cell.angle_alpha   90.00
_cell.angle_beta   90.00
_cell.angle_gamma   90.00
#
_symmetry.space_group_name_H-M   'P 1'
#
loop_
_entity.id
_entity.type
_entity.pdbx_description
1 polymer ?
#
loop_
_entity_poly.entity_id
_entity_poly.type
_entity_poly.pdbx_seq_one_letter_code
_entity_poly.pdbx_strand_id
1 'polypeptide(L)'
;MDALLAELDPDIEWRPHLSALGGRSIRGHAEVRDYLASLEEEWEDFRQEVERLFDAGDEVVVFLNTYSRGRASGIELQPRVAHVLRFRDGKCVKCVTYLDRADALRAVGLR
;
A
#
# COMPACT_ATOMS: atom_id res chain seq x y z
N MET A 1 14.17 0.31 -3.46
CA MET A 1 13.47 -0.88 -2.96
C MET A 1 14.04 -1.41 -1.64
N ASP A 2 15.35 -1.54 -1.54
CA ASP A 2 15.96 -2.07 -0.30
C ASP A 2 15.67 -1.16 0.91
N ALA A 3 15.63 0.15 0.70
CA ALA A 3 15.30 1.09 1.79
C ALA A 3 13.87 0.87 2.31
N LEU A 4 12.92 0.60 1.41
CA LEU A 4 11.55 0.30 1.80
C LEU A 4 11.48 -1.01 2.56
N LEU A 5 12.14 -2.07 2.06
CA LEU A 5 12.13 -3.37 2.71
C LEU A 5 12.74 -3.32 4.11
N ALA A 6 13.72 -2.43 4.34
CA ALA A 6 14.33 -2.26 5.65
C ALA A 6 13.34 -1.75 6.71
N GLU A 7 12.30 -1.03 6.29
CA GLU A 7 11.26 -0.52 7.18
C GLU A 7 10.14 -1.54 7.45
N LEU A 8 10.14 -2.66 6.73
CA LEU A 8 9.15 -3.70 6.87
C LEU A 8 9.70 -4.84 7.73
N ASP A 9 8.82 -5.39 8.59
CA ASP A 9 9.15 -6.60 9.35
C ASP A 9 9.44 -7.75 8.37
N PRO A 10 10.37 -8.67 8.70
CA PRO A 10 10.61 -9.83 7.83
C PRO A 10 9.37 -10.65 7.52
N ASP A 11 8.37 -10.64 8.41
CA ASP A 11 7.13 -11.38 8.24
C ASP A 11 5.96 -10.45 7.89
N ILE A 12 6.23 -9.31 7.27
CA ILE A 12 5.21 -8.34 6.87
C ILE A 12 4.05 -9.02 6.15
N GLU A 13 2.83 -8.69 6.54
CA GLU A 13 1.63 -9.05 5.80
C GLU A 13 1.17 -7.81 5.03
N TRP A 14 1.11 -7.93 3.71
CA TRP A 14 0.71 -6.83 2.84
C TRP A 14 -0.52 -7.26 2.05
N ARG A 15 -1.61 -6.52 2.18
CA ARG A 15 -2.82 -6.74 1.39
C ARG A 15 -3.00 -5.58 0.43
N PRO A 16 -2.53 -5.73 -0.82
CA PRO A 16 -2.68 -4.68 -1.82
C PRO A 16 -4.12 -4.56 -2.29
N HIS A 17 -4.36 -3.62 -3.18
CA HIS A 17 -5.64 -3.44 -3.81
C HIS A 17 -6.15 -4.75 -4.42
N LEU A 18 -7.45 -5.02 -4.27
CA LEU A 18 -8.07 -6.28 -4.67
C LEU A 18 -7.73 -6.72 -6.10
N SER A 19 -7.73 -5.79 -7.05
CA SER A 19 -7.50 -6.11 -8.46
C SER A 19 -6.10 -6.62 -8.74
N ALA A 20 -5.13 -6.28 -7.92
CA ALA A 20 -3.73 -6.65 -8.17
C ALA A 20 -3.46 -8.13 -7.96
N LEU A 21 -4.05 -8.74 -6.93
CA LEU A 21 -3.77 -10.11 -6.54
C LEU A 21 -5.04 -10.91 -6.24
N GLY A 22 -6.19 -10.50 -6.79
CA GLY A 22 -7.45 -11.15 -6.53
C GLY A 22 -7.84 -11.13 -5.06
N GLY A 23 -7.44 -10.09 -4.33
CA GLY A 23 -7.77 -9.94 -2.92
C GLY A 23 -6.88 -10.70 -1.96
N ARG A 24 -5.83 -11.38 -2.46
CA ARG A 24 -4.92 -12.15 -1.61
C ARG A 24 -3.91 -11.24 -0.90
N SER A 25 -3.48 -11.68 0.28
CA SER A 25 -2.36 -11.07 0.98
C SER A 25 -1.05 -11.67 0.48
N ILE A 26 0.00 -10.86 0.51
CA ILE A 26 1.36 -11.33 0.31
C ILE A 26 2.11 -11.21 1.65
N ARG A 27 3.13 -12.01 1.83
CA ARG A 27 3.80 -12.11 3.11
C ARG A 27 5.31 -12.23 2.93
N GLY A 28 6.05 -11.43 3.73
CA GLY A 28 7.51 -11.45 3.73
C GLY A 28 8.13 -10.60 2.63
N HIS A 29 9.44 -10.34 2.79
CA HIS A 29 10.17 -9.45 1.88
C HIS A 29 10.22 -9.95 0.45
N ALA A 30 10.38 -11.26 0.25
CA ALA A 30 10.49 -11.81 -1.11
C ALA A 30 9.21 -11.58 -1.91
N GLU A 31 8.04 -11.85 -1.30
CA GLU A 31 6.76 -11.66 -1.99
C GLU A 31 6.46 -10.18 -2.23
N VAL A 32 6.81 -9.30 -1.28
CA VAL A 32 6.65 -7.87 -1.47
C VAL A 32 7.54 -7.38 -2.61
N ARG A 33 8.78 -7.86 -2.67
CA ARG A 33 9.71 -7.51 -3.74
C ARG A 33 9.17 -7.94 -5.12
N ASP A 34 8.62 -9.14 -5.21
CA ASP A 34 8.03 -9.63 -6.45
C ASP A 34 6.83 -8.79 -6.88
N TYR A 35 5.99 -8.41 -5.91
CA TYR A 35 4.84 -7.55 -6.18
C TYR A 35 5.27 -6.18 -6.72
N LEU A 36 6.27 -5.55 -6.09
CA LEU A 36 6.75 -4.24 -6.52
C LEU A 36 7.38 -4.32 -7.91
N ALA A 37 8.08 -5.41 -8.22
CA ALA A 37 8.64 -5.63 -9.55
C ALA A 37 7.54 -5.75 -10.61
N SER A 38 6.42 -6.41 -10.26
CA SER A 38 5.29 -6.53 -11.19
C SER A 38 4.66 -5.18 -11.49
N LEU A 39 4.65 -4.25 -10.54
CA LEU A 39 4.16 -2.90 -10.79
C LEU A 39 5.00 -2.16 -11.83
N GLU A 40 6.32 -2.34 -11.78
CA GLU A 40 7.22 -1.72 -12.75
C GLU A 40 7.00 -2.28 -14.16
N GLU A 41 6.59 -3.55 -14.27
CA GLU A 41 6.29 -4.16 -15.57
C GLU A 41 4.96 -3.67 -16.14
N GLU A 42 3.95 -3.48 -15.29
CA GLU A 42 2.61 -3.08 -15.72
C GLU A 42 2.48 -1.59 -15.99
N TRP A 43 3.19 -0.78 -15.21
CA TRP A 43 3.04 0.67 -15.23
C TRP A 43 4.27 1.34 -15.76
N GLU A 44 4.10 2.21 -16.77
CA GLU A 44 5.17 3.05 -17.30
C GLU A 44 5.55 4.14 -16.31
N ASP A 45 4.56 4.67 -15.59
CA ASP A 45 4.76 5.68 -14.57
C ASP A 45 3.85 5.32 -13.39
N PHE A 46 4.42 5.31 -12.20
CA PHE A 46 3.66 5.02 -10.98
C PHE A 46 4.22 5.88 -9.85
N ARG A 47 3.38 6.78 -9.34
CA ARG A 47 3.78 7.70 -8.27
C ARG A 47 2.71 7.72 -7.20
N GLN A 48 3.15 7.84 -5.94
CA GLN A 48 2.25 8.01 -4.82
C GLN A 48 2.68 9.23 -4.02
N GLU A 49 1.71 10.06 -3.65
CA GLU A 49 1.94 11.25 -2.86
C GLU A 49 1.10 11.17 -1.60
N VAL A 50 1.74 11.34 -0.44
CA VAL A 50 1.04 11.36 0.84
C VAL A 50 0.27 12.66 0.95
N GLU A 51 -1.04 12.56 1.12
CA GLU A 51 -1.90 13.71 1.30
C GLU A 51 -2.14 14.00 2.78
N ARG A 52 -2.30 12.95 3.59
CA ARG A 52 -2.63 13.09 4.99
C ARG A 52 -2.30 11.85 5.79
N LEU A 53 -1.94 12.04 7.07
CA LEU A 53 -1.67 10.97 8.01
C LEU A 53 -2.59 11.10 9.22
N PHE A 54 -3.07 9.96 9.74
CA PHE A 54 -3.84 9.90 10.98
C PHE A 54 -3.19 8.91 11.93
N ASP A 55 -2.84 9.36 13.13
CA ASP A 55 -2.29 8.50 14.16
C ASP A 55 -3.45 7.82 14.89
N ALA A 56 -3.42 6.49 14.95
CA ALA A 56 -4.44 5.69 15.63
C ALA A 56 -3.79 4.70 16.60
N GLY A 57 -2.74 5.12 17.30
CA GLY A 57 -2.02 4.28 18.26
C GLY A 57 -0.99 3.39 17.58
N ASP A 58 -1.22 2.08 17.61
CA ASP A 58 -0.31 1.13 16.94
C ASP A 58 -0.48 1.12 15.43
N GLU A 59 -1.49 1.83 14.93
CA GLU A 59 -1.79 1.89 13.51
C GLU A 59 -1.74 3.33 13.02
N VAL A 60 -1.40 3.48 11.74
CA VAL A 60 -1.39 4.78 11.07
C VAL A 60 -2.21 4.65 9.80
N VAL A 61 -3.12 5.59 9.57
CA VAL A 61 -3.85 5.68 8.31
C VAL A 61 -3.17 6.71 7.43
N VAL A 62 -2.85 6.33 6.20
CA VAL A 62 -2.18 7.21 5.24
C VAL A 62 -3.10 7.40 4.04
N PHE A 63 -3.50 8.64 3.79
CA PHE A 63 -4.24 8.98 2.57
C PHE A 63 -3.24 9.28 1.47
N LEU A 64 -3.39 8.60 0.33
CA LEU A 64 -2.48 8.71 -0.79
C LEU A 64 -3.21 9.15 -2.05
N ASN A 65 -2.62 10.10 -2.77
CA ASN A 65 -2.96 10.34 -4.16
C ASN A 65 -2.00 9.53 -5.01
N THR A 66 -2.56 8.66 -5.85
CA THR A 66 -1.76 7.79 -6.70
C THR A 66 -1.92 8.24 -8.14
N TYR A 67 -0.82 8.26 -8.88
CA TYR A 67 -0.83 8.46 -10.32
C TYR A 67 -0.20 7.24 -10.96
N SER A 68 -0.86 6.70 -11.97
CA SER A 68 -0.31 5.59 -12.73
C SER A 68 -0.69 5.69 -14.20
N ARG A 69 0.19 5.21 -15.07
CA ARG A 69 -0.04 5.13 -16.51
C ARG A 69 0.34 3.76 -16.99
N GLY A 70 -0.61 3.06 -17.62
CA GLY A 70 -0.37 1.71 -18.11
C GLY A 70 0.66 1.70 -19.24
N ARG A 71 1.63 0.79 -19.18
CA ARG A 71 2.68 0.69 -20.17
C ARG A 71 2.15 0.28 -21.53
N ALA A 72 1.23 -0.67 -21.57
CA ALA A 72 0.65 -1.16 -22.82
C ALA A 72 -0.51 -0.29 -23.31
N SER A 73 -1.36 0.19 -22.42
CA SER A 73 -2.58 0.91 -22.78
C SER A 73 -2.42 2.42 -22.87
N GLY A 74 -1.44 2.99 -22.16
CA GLY A 74 -1.28 4.43 -22.03
C GLY A 74 -2.36 5.09 -21.17
N ILE A 75 -3.28 4.31 -20.60
CA ILE A 75 -4.35 4.84 -19.78
C ILE A 75 -3.81 5.38 -18.46
N GLU A 76 -4.23 6.59 -18.11
CA GLU A 76 -3.85 7.24 -16.87
C GLU A 76 -4.94 7.04 -15.81
N LEU A 77 -4.53 6.69 -14.60
CA LEU A 77 -5.41 6.54 -13.45
C LEU A 77 -4.87 7.38 -12.28
N GLN A 78 -5.78 7.98 -11.53
CA GLN A 78 -5.41 8.79 -10.37
C GLN A 78 -6.28 8.41 -9.16
N PRO A 79 -6.21 7.16 -8.69
CA PRO A 79 -7.02 6.74 -7.55
C PRO A 79 -6.55 7.41 -6.27
N ARG A 80 -7.52 7.68 -5.40
CA ARG A 80 -7.28 8.23 -4.07
C ARG A 80 -7.54 7.11 -3.08
N VAL A 81 -6.45 6.51 -2.58
CA VAL A 81 -6.52 5.34 -1.72
C VAL A 81 -6.06 5.66 -0.31
N ALA A 82 -6.24 4.71 0.60
CA ALA A 82 -5.68 4.79 1.94
C ALA A 82 -4.97 3.49 2.27
N HIS A 83 -3.88 3.60 3.00
CA HIS A 83 -3.21 2.46 3.60
C HIS A 83 -3.43 2.50 5.11
N VAL A 84 -3.70 1.35 5.71
CA VAL A 84 -3.64 1.18 7.15
C VAL A 84 -2.38 0.40 7.45
N LEU A 85 -1.47 1.03 8.18
CA LEU A 85 -0.18 0.46 8.53
C LEU A 85 -0.17 0.14 10.02
N ARG A 86 0.24 -1.08 10.37
CA ARG A 86 0.45 -1.45 11.77
C ARG A 86 1.94 -1.59 12.02
N PHE A 87 2.41 -1.04 13.12
CA PHE A 87 3.83 -1.05 13.50
C PHE A 87 4.04 -1.84 14.78
N ARG A 88 5.19 -2.50 14.83
CA ARG A 88 5.68 -3.18 16.04
C ARG A 88 7.20 -3.08 16.03
N ASP A 89 7.77 -2.62 17.16
CA ASP A 89 9.21 -2.46 17.32
C ASP A 89 9.84 -1.61 16.19
N GLY A 90 9.13 -0.57 15.79
CA GLY A 90 9.61 0.37 14.77
C GLY A 90 9.51 -0.12 13.34
N LYS A 91 8.93 -1.32 13.12
CA LYS A 91 8.80 -1.88 11.78
C LYS A 91 7.33 -2.11 11.43
N CYS A 92 7.00 -1.95 10.16
CA CYS A 92 5.66 -2.21 9.68
C CYS A 92 5.43 -3.72 9.58
N VAL A 93 4.45 -4.22 10.32
CA VAL A 93 4.11 -5.65 10.32
C VAL A 93 2.89 -5.96 9.48
N LYS A 94 2.10 -4.95 9.12
CA LYS A 94 0.90 -5.14 8.30
C LYS A 94 0.58 -3.86 7.53
N CYS A 95 0.23 -4.02 6.27
CA CYS A 95 -0.22 -2.94 5.41
C CYS A 95 -1.45 -3.40 4.63
N VAL A 96 -2.56 -2.69 4.76
CA VAL A 96 -3.79 -2.99 4.03
C VAL A 96 -4.18 -1.77 3.21
N THR A 97 -4.45 -1.97 1.93
CA THR A 97 -4.87 -0.91 1.03
C THR A 97 -6.39 -0.88 0.92
N TYR A 98 -6.97 0.29 1.14
CA TYR A 98 -8.40 0.53 1.00
C TYR A 98 -8.64 1.49 -0.15
N LEU A 99 -9.61 1.17 -1.00
CA LEU A 99 -10.05 2.07 -2.07
C LEU A 99 -10.91 3.20 -1.55
N ASP A 100 -11.70 2.92 -0.50
CA ASP A 100 -12.54 3.92 0.13
C ASP A 100 -11.84 4.38 1.41
N ARG A 101 -11.50 5.66 1.46
CA ARG A 101 -10.81 6.25 2.61
C ARG A 101 -11.63 6.17 3.89
N ALA A 102 -12.96 6.25 3.78
CA ALA A 102 -13.84 6.11 4.94
C ALA A 102 -13.74 4.70 5.54
N ASP A 103 -13.61 3.68 4.70
CA ASP A 103 -13.43 2.31 5.17
C ASP A 103 -12.13 2.15 5.96
N ALA A 104 -11.06 2.81 5.52
CA ALA A 104 -9.80 2.78 6.24
C ALA A 104 -9.94 3.40 7.64
N LEU A 105 -10.61 4.53 7.73
CA LEU A 105 -10.83 5.18 9.02
C LEU A 105 -11.68 4.31 9.95
N ARG A 106 -12.73 3.69 9.42
CA ARG A 106 -13.57 2.79 10.21
C ARG A 106 -12.80 1.57 10.71
N ALA A 107 -11.88 1.06 9.91
CA ALA A 107 -11.08 -0.12 10.27
C ALA A 107 -10.24 0.12 11.53
N VAL A 108 -9.85 1.36 11.81
CA VAL A 108 -9.06 1.71 13.01
C VAL A 108 -9.88 2.44 14.06
N GLY A 109 -11.20 2.52 13.90
CA GLY A 109 -12.10 3.16 14.86
C GLY A 109 -12.16 4.68 14.76
N LEU A 110 -11.68 5.28 13.70
CA LEU A 110 -11.77 6.71 13.42
C LEU A 110 -12.95 7.01 12.49
N ARG A 111 -13.36 8.27 12.49
CA ARG A 111 -14.47 8.71 11.65
C ARG A 111 -14.10 9.94 10.83
#